data_6bbcf5e7e88ea5618e4b8e61e404a62a
#
_entry.id   6bbcf5e7e88ea5618e4b8e61e404a62a
#
_cell.length_a   1.000
_cell.length_b   1.000
_cell.length_c   1.000
_cell.angle_alpha   90.00
_cell.angle_beta   90.00
_cell.angle_gamma   90.00
#
_symmetry.space_group_name_H-M   'P 1'
#
loop_
_entity.id
_entity.type
_entity.pdbx_description
1 polymer ?
#
loop_
_entity_poly.entity_id
_entity_poly.type
_entity_poly.pdbx_seq_one_letter_code
_entity_poly.pdbx_strand_id
1 'polypeptide(L)'
;MIFENVEEVEINATNGRIEIEGWENDYAEVNYTLHGEVNVEVEQKGSRLIIREEPKKRFLNLLKGNGWAEIVVKVPRSVPVKARNVNGELKARGVRFEDVTTVNGEISMEDCEAEKLNTVNGEVRAHLTVAGPLQVKTVNGEIELTIEELEGDVEVSCVNGDIVLRLTEFCDARIVSKRVNGDVKLVGVDPDEPIIGTGEFEVKVSTVNGDIRVELI
;
A
#
# COMPACT_ATOMS: atom_id res chain seq x y z
N MET A 1 -12.60 19.47 6.35
CA MET A 1 -11.57 20.52 6.50
C MET A 1 -10.82 20.61 5.19
N ILE A 2 -10.56 21.85 4.71
CA ILE A 2 -9.88 22.09 3.42
C ILE A 2 -8.50 22.66 3.71
N PHE A 3 -7.49 22.23 2.96
CA PHE A 3 -6.09 22.63 3.09
C PHE A 3 -5.52 22.93 1.71
N GLU A 4 -5.05 24.16 1.53
CA GLU A 4 -4.44 24.62 0.28
C GLU A 4 -2.91 24.51 0.32
N ASN A 5 -2.29 24.47 -0.86
CA ASN A 5 -0.82 24.40 -1.00
C ASN A 5 -0.20 23.19 -0.27
N VAL A 6 -0.85 22.03 -0.35
CA VAL A 6 -0.33 20.79 0.19
C VAL A 6 0.55 20.10 -0.85
N GLU A 7 1.80 19.77 -0.47
CA GLU A 7 2.79 19.08 -1.30
C GLU A 7 3.14 17.69 -0.75
N GLU A 8 2.79 17.38 0.49
CA GLU A 8 2.98 16.08 1.13
C GLU A 8 1.88 15.82 2.16
N VAL A 9 1.37 14.59 2.22
CA VAL A 9 0.41 14.16 3.24
C VAL A 9 0.98 13.00 4.05
N GLU A 10 0.91 13.11 5.37
CA GLU A 10 1.28 12.05 6.31
C GLU A 10 0.10 11.67 7.18
N ILE A 11 -0.28 10.38 7.17
CA ILE A 11 -1.38 9.84 7.96
C ILE A 11 -0.82 8.79 8.92
N ASN A 12 -1.05 8.97 10.21
CA ASN A 12 -0.66 8.03 11.25
C ASN A 12 -1.90 7.64 12.07
N ALA A 13 -2.34 6.39 11.98
CA ALA A 13 -3.46 5.86 12.72
C ALA A 13 -3.08 4.66 13.58
N THR A 14 -3.80 4.45 14.68
CA THR A 14 -3.59 3.30 15.57
C THR A 14 -4.68 2.25 15.38
N ASN A 15 -5.95 2.66 15.28
CA ASN A 15 -7.09 1.76 15.10
C ASN A 15 -8.08 2.32 14.06
N GLY A 16 -7.58 3.01 13.06
CA GLY A 16 -8.42 3.72 12.08
C GLY A 16 -8.71 2.91 10.83
N ARG A 17 -9.87 3.19 10.23
CA ARG A 17 -10.08 2.93 8.81
C ARG A 17 -9.65 4.19 8.06
N ILE A 18 -8.76 4.02 7.08
CA ILE A 18 -8.23 5.11 6.26
C ILE A 18 -8.73 4.91 4.84
N GLU A 19 -9.40 5.91 4.29
CA GLU A 19 -9.82 5.96 2.89
C GLU A 19 -9.20 7.20 2.23
N ILE A 20 -8.50 7.00 1.11
CA ILE A 20 -7.79 8.08 0.42
C ILE A 20 -8.18 8.07 -1.05
N GLU A 21 -8.63 9.22 -1.54
CA GLU A 21 -9.02 9.42 -2.93
C GLU A 21 -8.16 10.52 -3.58
N GLY A 22 -7.53 10.20 -4.69
CA GLY A 22 -6.88 11.16 -5.57
C GLY A 22 -7.90 11.89 -6.44
N TRP A 23 -7.83 13.22 -6.52
CA TRP A 23 -8.76 14.02 -7.32
C TRP A 23 -8.05 15.12 -8.13
N GLU A 24 -8.82 15.81 -8.96
CA GLU A 24 -8.28 16.84 -9.87
C GLU A 24 -8.23 18.26 -9.26
N ASN A 25 -8.71 18.44 -8.01
CA ASN A 25 -8.60 19.72 -7.33
C ASN A 25 -7.17 19.95 -6.80
N ASP A 26 -6.78 21.18 -6.59
CA ASP A 26 -5.47 21.63 -6.12
C ASP A 26 -5.35 21.78 -4.59
N TYR A 27 -6.33 21.32 -3.85
CA TYR A 27 -6.37 21.33 -2.38
C TYR A 27 -6.62 19.93 -1.81
N ALA A 28 -6.28 19.74 -0.53
CA ALA A 28 -6.63 18.52 0.19
C ALA A 28 -7.87 18.73 1.06
N GLU A 29 -8.71 17.69 1.17
CA GLU A 29 -9.87 17.67 2.05
C GLU A 29 -9.75 16.53 3.05
N VAL A 30 -9.98 16.80 4.34
CA VAL A 30 -9.97 15.81 5.40
C VAL A 30 -11.30 15.81 6.13
N ASN A 31 -11.93 14.65 6.17
CA ASN A 31 -13.12 14.36 6.97
C ASN A 31 -12.85 13.17 7.87
N TYR A 32 -13.40 13.15 9.07
CA TYR A 32 -13.27 12.00 9.95
C TYR A 32 -14.49 11.83 10.86
N THR A 33 -14.76 10.59 11.25
CA THR A 33 -15.77 10.20 12.20
C THR A 33 -15.14 9.45 13.37
N LEU A 34 -15.44 9.88 14.61
CA LEU A 34 -14.87 9.30 15.81
C LEU A 34 -15.82 8.26 16.40
N HIS A 35 -15.29 7.10 16.78
CA HIS A 35 -16.01 6.02 17.44
C HIS A 35 -15.33 5.70 18.78
N GLY A 36 -16.01 6.01 19.90
CA GLY A 36 -15.49 5.78 21.24
C GLY A 36 -14.44 6.82 21.68
N GLU A 37 -13.47 6.39 22.47
CA GLU A 37 -12.48 7.27 23.10
C GLU A 37 -11.22 7.42 22.23
N VAL A 38 -11.33 8.16 21.17
CA VAL A 38 -10.26 8.46 20.20
C VAL A 38 -10.16 9.96 19.95
N ASN A 39 -9.04 10.43 19.50
CA ASN A 39 -8.80 11.79 19.02
C ASN A 39 -8.16 11.74 17.62
N VAL A 40 -8.59 12.64 16.75
CA VAL A 40 -7.92 12.88 15.45
C VAL A 40 -7.43 14.32 15.45
N GLU A 41 -6.14 14.49 15.26
CA GLU A 41 -5.48 15.78 15.11
C GLU A 41 -5.09 15.97 13.66
N VAL A 42 -5.45 17.11 13.09
CA VAL A 42 -5.10 17.48 11.71
C VAL A 42 -4.36 18.81 11.75
N GLU A 43 -3.12 18.81 11.28
CA GLU A 43 -2.23 19.95 11.34
C GLU A 43 -1.54 20.15 9.98
N GLN A 44 -1.50 21.39 9.50
CA GLN A 44 -0.68 21.76 8.35
C GLN A 44 0.56 22.52 8.82
N LYS A 45 1.75 22.01 8.44
CA LYS A 45 3.05 22.64 8.69
C LYS A 45 3.71 23.00 7.36
N GLY A 46 3.60 24.27 6.97
CA GLY A 46 4.01 24.69 5.64
C GLY A 46 3.18 23.98 4.57
N SER A 47 3.81 23.26 3.66
CA SER A 47 3.14 22.47 2.61
C SER A 47 2.86 21.01 3.01
N ARG A 48 3.18 20.60 4.25
CA ARG A 48 2.94 19.24 4.76
C ARG A 48 1.68 19.17 5.60
N LEU A 49 0.74 18.31 5.20
CA LEU A 49 -0.47 17.99 5.95
C LEU A 49 -0.25 16.73 6.79
N ILE A 50 -0.48 16.81 8.10
CA ILE A 50 -0.26 15.72 9.03
C ILE A 50 -1.57 15.37 9.73
N ILE A 51 -1.96 14.10 9.66
CA ILE A 51 -3.17 13.57 10.25
C ILE A 51 -2.74 12.48 11.25
N ARG A 52 -3.16 12.62 12.52
CA ARG A 52 -2.84 11.65 13.58
C ARG A 52 -4.10 11.19 14.26
N GLU A 53 -4.29 9.87 14.34
CA GLU A 53 -5.32 9.23 15.15
C GLU A 53 -4.64 8.58 16.35
N GLU A 54 -5.08 8.97 17.55
CA GLU A 54 -4.56 8.45 18.80
C GLU A 54 -5.69 8.11 19.78
N PRO A 55 -5.63 6.96 20.46
CA PRO A 55 -6.56 6.66 21.57
C PRO A 55 -6.44 7.73 22.67
N LYS A 56 -7.57 8.18 23.23
CA LYS A 56 -7.55 9.11 24.37
C LYS A 56 -6.90 8.46 25.58
N LYS A 57 -5.89 9.14 26.17
CA LYS A 57 -5.25 8.70 27.40
C LYS A 57 -6.17 8.98 28.58
N ARG A 58 -6.64 7.95 29.28
CA ARG A 58 -7.31 8.11 30.58
C ARG A 58 -6.27 8.34 31.66
N PHE A 59 -6.42 9.43 32.43
CA PHE A 59 -5.48 9.85 33.48
C PHE A 59 -5.33 8.87 34.66
N LEU A 60 -6.22 7.88 34.79
CA LEU A 60 -6.28 6.93 35.91
C LEU A 60 -6.31 5.45 35.54
N ASN A 61 -6.33 5.09 34.27
CA ASN A 61 -6.33 3.68 33.86
C ASN A 61 -5.20 3.40 32.86
N LEU A 62 -4.37 2.42 33.21
CA LEU A 62 -3.36 1.79 32.34
C LEU A 62 -3.95 1.11 31.09
N LEU A 63 -5.28 1.14 30.92
CA LEU A 63 -6.00 0.59 29.77
C LEU A 63 -6.20 1.68 28.71
N LYS A 64 -5.67 1.48 27.54
CA LYS A 64 -5.93 2.30 26.35
C LYS A 64 -7.45 2.28 26.08
N GLY A 65 -8.04 3.45 25.77
CA GLY A 65 -9.44 3.54 25.40
C GLY A 65 -9.75 2.70 24.14
N ASN A 66 -10.92 2.07 24.09
CA ASN A 66 -11.42 1.34 22.92
C ASN A 66 -12.06 2.34 21.94
N GLY A 67 -11.25 3.11 21.23
CA GLY A 67 -11.72 4.04 20.22
C GLY A 67 -11.01 3.83 18.88
N TRP A 68 -11.71 4.15 17.80
CA TRP A 68 -11.18 4.13 16.45
C TRP A 68 -11.80 5.27 15.63
N ALA A 69 -11.18 5.64 14.52
CA ALA A 69 -11.69 6.68 13.64
C ALA A 69 -11.81 6.18 12.20
N GLU A 70 -12.84 6.66 11.50
CA GLU A 70 -12.88 6.63 10.05
C GLU A 70 -12.28 7.95 9.55
N ILE A 71 -11.22 7.87 8.76
CA ILE A 71 -10.51 9.02 8.21
C ILE A 71 -10.64 8.95 6.69
N VAL A 72 -11.28 9.96 6.10
CA VAL A 72 -11.46 10.10 4.66
C VAL A 72 -10.67 11.31 4.19
N VAL A 73 -9.71 11.08 3.30
CA VAL A 73 -8.82 12.12 2.78
C VAL A 73 -8.92 12.18 1.27
N LYS A 74 -9.15 13.38 0.73
CA LYS A 74 -9.03 13.63 -0.70
C LYS A 74 -7.79 14.49 -0.95
N VAL A 75 -6.97 14.07 -1.89
CA VAL A 75 -5.69 14.74 -2.20
C VAL A 75 -5.54 14.98 -3.69
N PRO A 76 -4.84 16.02 -4.12
CA PRO A 76 -4.43 16.12 -5.52
C PRO A 76 -3.63 14.89 -5.94
N ARG A 77 -3.87 14.33 -7.12
CA ARG A 77 -3.20 13.09 -7.60
C ARG A 77 -1.68 13.17 -7.60
N SER A 78 -1.12 14.38 -7.77
CA SER A 78 0.32 14.62 -7.80
C SER A 78 0.97 14.65 -6.41
N VAL A 79 0.18 14.73 -5.33
CA VAL A 79 0.69 14.86 -3.97
C VAL A 79 1.05 13.49 -3.39
N PRO A 80 2.32 13.26 -3.02
CA PRO A 80 2.74 12.00 -2.41
C PRO A 80 2.16 11.85 -1.00
N VAL A 81 1.74 10.61 -0.70
CA VAL A 81 1.14 10.24 0.58
C VAL A 81 1.99 9.20 1.30
N LYS A 82 2.19 9.41 2.60
CA LYS A 82 2.70 8.41 3.55
C LYS A 82 1.59 8.02 4.51
N ALA A 83 1.29 6.73 4.61
CA ALA A 83 0.23 6.24 5.49
C ALA A 83 0.73 5.12 6.39
N ARG A 84 0.50 5.26 7.69
CA ARG A 84 0.82 4.23 8.70
C ARG A 84 -0.40 3.93 9.53
N ASN A 85 -0.71 2.64 9.64
CA ASN A 85 -1.79 2.16 10.48
C ASN A 85 -1.32 0.96 11.31
N VAL A 86 -1.75 0.85 12.55
CA VAL A 86 -1.42 -0.33 13.36
C VAL A 86 -2.50 -1.40 13.20
N ASN A 87 -3.76 -1.03 13.37
CA ASN A 87 -4.89 -1.94 13.24
C ASN A 87 -5.99 -1.29 12.41
N GLY A 88 -6.38 -1.93 11.34
CA GLY A 88 -7.46 -1.45 10.50
C GLY A 88 -7.14 -1.51 9.01
N GLU A 89 -8.05 -1.06 8.22
CA GLU A 89 -8.03 -1.14 6.78
C GLU A 89 -7.53 0.19 6.17
N LEU A 90 -6.73 0.09 5.11
CA LEU A 90 -6.39 1.21 4.25
C LEU A 90 -6.94 0.94 2.85
N LYS A 91 -7.81 1.82 2.40
CA LYS A 91 -8.33 1.84 1.03
C LYS A 91 -7.86 3.09 0.31
N ALA A 92 -7.43 2.93 -0.94
CA ALA A 92 -7.00 4.07 -1.74
C ALA A 92 -7.37 3.92 -3.21
N ARG A 93 -7.62 5.06 -3.86
CA ARG A 93 -7.86 5.10 -5.30
C ARG A 93 -7.23 6.35 -5.92
N GLY A 94 -6.48 6.14 -7.02
CA GLY A 94 -5.90 7.22 -7.80
C GLY A 94 -4.88 8.08 -7.04
N VAL A 95 -4.12 7.47 -6.12
CA VAL A 95 -3.18 8.14 -5.20
C VAL A 95 -1.77 7.68 -5.45
N ARG A 96 -0.81 8.59 -5.28
CA ARG A 96 0.62 8.28 -5.29
C ARG A 96 1.14 8.10 -3.87
N PHE A 97 1.69 6.92 -3.58
CA PHE A 97 2.26 6.58 -2.27
C PHE A 97 3.78 6.46 -2.29
N GLU A 98 4.45 7.10 -1.34
CA GLU A 98 5.85 6.84 -1.04
C GLU A 98 6.02 5.68 -0.04
N ASP A 99 5.21 5.62 1.02
CA ASP A 99 5.30 4.56 2.05
C ASP A 99 3.91 4.26 2.62
N VAL A 100 3.49 3.01 2.52
CA VAL A 100 2.32 2.49 3.23
C VAL A 100 2.77 1.36 4.13
N THR A 101 2.51 1.50 5.43
CA THR A 101 2.86 0.49 6.41
C THR A 101 1.67 0.20 7.34
N THR A 102 1.28 -1.07 7.43
CA THR A 102 0.31 -1.56 8.41
C THR A 102 0.94 -2.63 9.31
N VAL A 103 0.36 -2.90 10.45
CA VAL A 103 0.78 -4.05 11.29
C VAL A 103 -0.26 -5.16 11.22
N ASN A 104 -1.52 -4.85 11.53
CA ASN A 104 -2.62 -5.80 11.45
C ASN A 104 -3.75 -5.17 10.63
N GLY A 105 -3.67 -5.30 9.32
CA GLY A 105 -4.65 -4.67 8.47
C GLY A 105 -4.45 -4.95 7.00
N GLU A 106 -5.53 -4.77 6.26
CA GLU A 106 -5.56 -4.93 4.82
C GLU A 106 -5.15 -3.61 4.13
N ILE A 107 -4.38 -3.73 3.07
CA ILE A 107 -4.08 -2.65 2.13
C ILE A 107 -4.80 -2.96 0.83
N SER A 108 -5.72 -2.09 0.42
CA SER A 108 -6.48 -2.21 -0.83
C SER A 108 -6.30 -0.94 -1.67
N MET A 109 -5.74 -1.08 -2.86
CA MET A 109 -5.42 0.04 -3.75
C MET A 109 -5.96 -0.18 -5.15
N GLU A 110 -6.52 0.86 -5.75
CA GLU A 110 -7.04 0.87 -7.11
C GLU A 110 -6.49 2.08 -7.87
N ASP A 111 -5.97 1.86 -9.07
CA ASP A 111 -5.42 2.91 -9.95
C ASP A 111 -4.38 3.80 -9.24
N CYS A 112 -3.52 3.21 -8.42
CA CYS A 112 -2.52 3.92 -7.62
C CYS A 112 -1.11 3.79 -8.20
N GLU A 113 -0.20 4.64 -7.69
CA GLU A 113 1.24 4.48 -7.80
C GLU A 113 1.81 4.23 -6.40
N ALA A 114 2.83 3.39 -6.26
CA ALA A 114 3.42 3.12 -4.96
C ALA A 114 4.91 2.78 -5.07
N GLU A 115 5.70 3.23 -4.08
CA GLU A 115 7.12 2.89 -3.95
C GLU A 115 7.32 1.81 -2.87
N LYS A 116 6.50 1.83 -1.80
CA LYS A 116 6.68 0.90 -0.69
C LYS A 116 5.37 0.54 0.00
N LEU A 117 5.07 -0.77 0.04
CA LEU A 117 3.89 -1.34 0.70
C LEU A 117 4.34 -2.41 1.70
N ASN A 118 4.09 -2.22 2.99
CA ASN A 118 4.47 -3.19 4.02
C ASN A 118 3.31 -3.52 4.94
N THR A 119 3.16 -4.80 5.25
CA THR A 119 2.30 -5.25 6.34
C THR A 119 2.98 -6.35 7.14
N VAL A 120 2.55 -6.58 8.37
CA VAL A 120 3.03 -7.73 9.14
C VAL A 120 2.00 -8.86 9.10
N ASN A 121 0.75 -8.55 9.46
CA ASN A 121 -0.35 -9.51 9.44
C ASN A 121 -1.52 -8.88 8.67
N GLY A 122 -1.60 -9.19 7.40
CA GLY A 122 -2.65 -8.64 6.56
C GLY A 122 -2.39 -8.91 5.08
N GLU A 123 -3.41 -8.68 4.31
CA GLU A 123 -3.37 -8.86 2.87
C GLU A 123 -2.99 -7.54 2.17
N VAL A 124 -2.30 -7.66 1.05
CA VAL A 124 -2.04 -6.55 0.14
C VAL A 124 -2.73 -6.86 -1.18
N ARG A 125 -3.74 -6.09 -1.52
CA ARG A 125 -4.37 -6.09 -2.84
C ARG A 125 -4.16 -4.74 -3.49
N ALA A 126 -3.37 -4.70 -4.56
CA ALA A 126 -3.09 -3.44 -5.23
C ALA A 126 -3.14 -3.60 -6.75
N HIS A 127 -3.85 -2.67 -7.38
CA HIS A 127 -3.78 -2.39 -8.80
C HIS A 127 -3.00 -1.08 -8.99
N LEU A 128 -1.82 -1.20 -9.58
CA LEU A 128 -0.90 -0.08 -9.81
C LEU A 128 -0.83 0.22 -11.30
N THR A 129 -1.07 1.47 -11.66
CA THR A 129 -0.94 1.93 -13.05
C THR A 129 0.51 2.01 -13.47
N VAL A 130 1.37 2.51 -12.57
CA VAL A 130 2.82 2.55 -12.77
C VAL A 130 3.51 2.06 -11.49
N ALA A 131 4.55 1.24 -11.64
CA ALA A 131 5.39 0.79 -10.55
C ALA A 131 6.87 0.82 -10.91
N GLY A 132 7.69 1.26 -9.96
CA GLY A 132 9.14 1.23 -10.04
C GLY A 132 9.82 2.54 -9.65
N PRO A 133 10.77 2.47 -8.70
CA PRO A 133 11.05 1.27 -7.88
C PRO A 133 9.91 0.94 -6.91
N LEU A 134 9.58 -0.34 -6.77
CA LEU A 134 8.54 -0.79 -5.85
C LEU A 134 9.03 -1.88 -4.91
N GLN A 135 8.72 -1.77 -3.62
CA GLN A 135 8.94 -2.82 -2.65
C GLN A 135 7.63 -3.19 -1.94
N VAL A 136 7.21 -4.46 -2.05
CA VAL A 136 6.03 -4.99 -1.35
C VAL A 136 6.45 -6.10 -0.40
N LYS A 137 6.15 -5.97 0.90
CA LYS A 137 6.53 -6.94 1.92
C LYS A 137 5.38 -7.29 2.87
N THR A 138 5.17 -8.58 3.10
CA THR A 138 4.33 -9.07 4.20
C THR A 138 5.04 -10.19 4.96
N VAL A 139 4.67 -10.37 6.23
CA VAL A 139 5.14 -11.52 7.00
C VAL A 139 4.10 -12.64 6.96
N ASN A 140 2.84 -12.31 7.27
CA ASN A 140 1.73 -13.27 7.25
C ASN A 140 0.55 -12.66 6.50
N GLY A 141 0.24 -13.20 5.35
CA GLY A 141 -0.86 -12.75 4.51
C GLY A 141 -0.56 -12.90 3.03
N GLU A 142 -1.57 -12.76 2.22
CA GLU A 142 -1.46 -12.90 0.77
C GLU A 142 -1.10 -11.55 0.12
N ILE A 143 -0.38 -11.62 -1.00
CA ILE A 143 -0.11 -10.47 -1.85
C ILE A 143 -0.76 -10.73 -3.21
N GLU A 144 -1.70 -9.88 -3.57
CA GLU A 144 -2.29 -9.84 -4.91
C GLU A 144 -1.97 -8.48 -5.54
N LEU A 145 -1.13 -8.49 -6.56
CA LEU A 145 -0.62 -7.28 -7.19
C LEU A 145 -0.84 -7.33 -8.70
N THR A 146 -1.44 -6.29 -9.24
CA THR A 146 -1.56 -6.08 -10.68
C THR A 146 -0.80 -4.80 -11.03
N ILE A 147 0.08 -4.87 -12.03
CA ILE A 147 0.90 -3.73 -12.49
C ILE A 147 0.67 -3.56 -14.00
N GLU A 148 0.32 -2.34 -14.42
CA GLU A 148 0.10 -2.04 -15.83
C GLU A 148 1.40 -1.68 -16.55
N GLU A 149 2.28 -0.87 -15.93
CA GLU A 149 3.54 -0.42 -16.52
C GLU A 149 4.66 -0.38 -15.47
N LEU A 150 5.90 -0.68 -15.89
CA LEU A 150 7.09 -0.58 -15.06
C LEU A 150 7.96 0.60 -15.48
N GLU A 151 8.40 1.38 -14.48
CA GLU A 151 9.43 2.42 -14.64
C GLU A 151 10.68 2.13 -13.78
N GLY A 152 10.78 0.93 -13.19
CA GLY A 152 11.90 0.50 -12.38
C GLY A 152 11.73 -0.90 -11.81
N ASP A 153 12.71 -1.34 -11.03
CA ASP A 153 12.72 -2.68 -10.43
C ASP A 153 11.62 -2.86 -9.37
N VAL A 154 11.12 -4.09 -9.28
CA VAL A 154 10.07 -4.48 -8.33
C VAL A 154 10.53 -5.64 -7.46
N GLU A 155 10.42 -5.49 -6.14
CA GLU A 155 10.66 -6.55 -5.15
C GLU A 155 9.37 -6.88 -4.39
N VAL A 156 8.87 -8.12 -4.55
CA VAL A 156 7.70 -8.63 -3.82
C VAL A 156 8.14 -9.78 -2.94
N SER A 157 7.89 -9.69 -1.63
CA SER A 157 8.31 -10.73 -0.68
C SER A 157 7.27 -11.03 0.39
N CYS A 158 7.06 -12.33 0.63
CA CYS A 158 6.21 -12.85 1.69
C CYS A 158 6.98 -13.87 2.53
N VAL A 159 6.66 -14.01 3.82
CA VAL A 159 7.20 -15.12 4.62
C VAL A 159 6.21 -16.28 4.66
N ASN A 160 4.95 -16.03 5.01
CA ASN A 160 3.90 -17.04 5.08
C ASN A 160 2.66 -16.53 4.35
N GLY A 161 2.48 -16.99 3.13
CA GLY A 161 1.35 -16.63 2.27
C GLY A 161 1.71 -16.72 0.80
N ASP A 162 0.69 -16.70 -0.01
CA ASP A 162 0.80 -16.80 -1.46
C ASP A 162 1.01 -15.43 -2.10
N ILE A 163 1.67 -15.43 -3.24
CA ILE A 163 1.88 -14.22 -4.04
C ILE A 163 1.27 -14.45 -5.42
N VAL A 164 0.32 -13.61 -5.79
CA VAL A 164 -0.22 -13.53 -7.15
C VAL A 164 0.19 -12.19 -7.75
N LEU A 165 1.03 -12.23 -8.77
CA LEU A 165 1.48 -11.05 -9.50
C LEU A 165 0.97 -11.12 -10.94
N ARG A 166 0.23 -10.10 -11.37
CA ARG A 166 -0.24 -9.94 -12.74
C ARG A 166 0.49 -8.76 -13.38
N LEU A 167 1.07 -8.99 -14.53
CA LEU A 167 1.79 -8.00 -15.32
C LEU A 167 1.14 -7.89 -16.69
N THR A 168 1.02 -6.68 -17.21
CA THR A 168 0.58 -6.49 -18.60
C THR A 168 1.74 -6.65 -19.58
N GLU A 169 1.45 -6.68 -20.87
CA GLU A 169 2.47 -6.69 -21.93
C GLU A 169 3.33 -5.42 -21.99
N PHE A 170 2.91 -4.33 -21.32
CA PHE A 170 3.68 -3.08 -21.22
C PHE A 170 4.73 -3.10 -20.12
N CYS A 171 4.74 -4.14 -19.27
CA CYS A 171 5.80 -4.36 -18.30
C CYS A 171 7.03 -4.93 -19.01
N ASP A 172 8.09 -4.14 -19.12
CA ASP A 172 9.38 -4.59 -19.69
C ASP A 172 10.20 -5.29 -18.60
N ALA A 173 9.91 -6.57 -18.33
CA ALA A 173 10.28 -7.26 -17.11
C ALA A 173 11.11 -8.53 -17.32
N ARG A 174 12.13 -8.73 -16.48
CA ARG A 174 12.79 -10.01 -16.22
C ARG A 174 12.32 -10.55 -14.87
N ILE A 175 11.63 -11.67 -14.86
CA ILE A 175 11.05 -12.27 -13.66
C ILE A 175 12.05 -13.17 -12.97
N VAL A 176 12.32 -12.93 -11.69
CA VAL A 176 13.18 -13.75 -10.84
C VAL A 176 12.35 -14.24 -9.64
N SER A 177 12.02 -15.53 -9.62
CA SER A 177 11.24 -16.12 -8.53
C SER A 177 12.11 -16.98 -7.61
N LYS A 178 11.89 -16.85 -6.28
CA LYS A 178 12.57 -17.66 -5.25
C LYS A 178 11.58 -18.14 -4.21
N ARG A 179 11.65 -19.41 -3.85
CA ARG A 179 10.84 -20.00 -2.77
C ARG A 179 11.64 -20.99 -1.93
N VAL A 180 11.17 -21.26 -0.73
CA VAL A 180 11.68 -22.36 0.09
C VAL A 180 10.69 -23.52 0.05
N ASN A 181 9.41 -23.27 0.39
CA ASN A 181 8.33 -24.27 0.37
C ASN A 181 7.16 -23.73 -0.44
N GLY A 182 6.59 -24.54 -1.34
CA GLY A 182 5.50 -24.19 -2.23
C GLY A 182 5.86 -24.35 -3.70
N ASP A 183 5.01 -23.92 -4.60
CA ASP A 183 5.17 -24.03 -6.03
C ASP A 183 5.33 -22.66 -6.71
N VAL A 184 6.01 -22.63 -7.87
CA VAL A 184 6.05 -21.47 -8.75
C VAL A 184 5.34 -21.78 -10.03
N LYS A 185 4.39 -20.95 -10.41
CA LYS A 185 3.65 -21.05 -11.65
C LYS A 185 3.78 -19.75 -12.45
N LEU A 186 4.33 -19.85 -13.66
CA LEU A 186 4.36 -18.77 -14.65
C LEU A 186 3.27 -19.05 -15.68
N VAL A 187 2.44 -18.06 -15.96
CA VAL A 187 1.32 -18.17 -16.91
C VAL A 187 1.47 -17.08 -17.97
N GLY A 188 1.51 -17.48 -19.23
CA GLY A 188 1.71 -16.54 -20.35
C GLY A 188 3.15 -16.07 -20.52
N VAL A 189 4.11 -16.60 -19.73
CA VAL A 189 5.54 -16.30 -19.80
C VAL A 189 6.31 -17.61 -19.93
N ASP A 190 7.38 -17.61 -20.76
CA ASP A 190 8.22 -18.81 -20.92
C ASP A 190 8.96 -19.12 -19.60
N PRO A 191 8.79 -20.33 -19.02
CA PRO A 191 9.47 -20.68 -17.78
C PRO A 191 10.99 -20.78 -17.88
N ASP A 192 11.53 -21.09 -19.07
CA ASP A 192 12.96 -21.24 -19.30
C ASP A 192 13.63 -19.86 -19.53
N GLU A 193 12.88 -18.90 -20.04
CA GLU A 193 13.32 -17.52 -20.26
C GLU A 193 12.19 -16.54 -19.82
N PRO A 194 12.04 -16.29 -18.50
CA PRO A 194 10.91 -15.55 -17.96
C PRO A 194 11.07 -14.04 -18.16
N ILE A 195 10.89 -13.61 -19.41
CA ILE A 195 11.04 -12.23 -19.87
C ILE A 195 9.72 -11.77 -20.52
N ILE A 196 9.32 -10.54 -20.21
CA ILE A 196 8.28 -9.77 -20.88
C ILE A 196 8.98 -8.60 -21.58
N GLY A 197 8.71 -8.37 -22.86
CA GLY A 197 9.38 -7.32 -23.62
C GLY A 197 10.88 -7.59 -23.79
N THR A 198 11.74 -6.63 -23.46
CA THR A 198 13.21 -6.76 -23.49
C THR A 198 13.80 -7.20 -22.16
N GLY A 199 13.02 -7.19 -21.08
CA GLY A 199 13.46 -7.54 -19.72
C GLY A 199 14.34 -6.46 -19.09
N GLU A 200 14.01 -5.20 -19.31
CA GLU A 200 14.77 -4.04 -18.82
C GLU A 200 14.80 -3.99 -17.29
N PHE A 201 13.65 -4.19 -16.65
CA PHE A 201 13.51 -4.11 -15.20
C PHE A 201 13.48 -5.50 -14.56
N GLU A 202 14.09 -5.63 -13.38
CA GLU A 202 14.02 -6.87 -12.60
C GLU A 202 12.75 -6.90 -11.74
N VAL A 203 11.94 -7.94 -11.92
CA VAL A 203 10.80 -8.25 -11.07
C VAL A 203 11.12 -9.46 -10.21
N LYS A 204 11.50 -9.21 -8.96
CA LYS A 204 11.89 -10.26 -8.01
C LYS A 204 10.75 -10.62 -7.09
N VAL A 205 10.33 -11.88 -7.13
CA VAL A 205 9.23 -12.40 -6.31
C VAL A 205 9.75 -13.52 -5.40
N SER A 206 9.50 -13.43 -4.09
CA SER A 206 10.02 -14.42 -3.15
C SER A 206 9.04 -14.74 -2.03
N THR A 207 8.92 -16.04 -1.68
CA THR A 207 8.21 -16.51 -0.47
C THR A 207 9.00 -17.57 0.26
N VAL A 208 8.78 -17.68 1.57
CA VAL A 208 9.34 -18.80 2.36
C VAL A 208 8.35 -19.95 2.38
N ASN A 209 7.10 -19.72 2.72
CA ASN A 209 6.04 -20.73 2.77
C ASN A 209 4.81 -20.19 2.03
N GLY A 210 4.55 -20.71 0.86
CA GLY A 210 3.44 -20.33 0.00
C GLY A 210 3.78 -20.50 -1.48
N ASP A 211 2.79 -20.33 -2.31
CA ASP A 211 2.91 -20.44 -3.75
C ASP A 211 3.17 -19.07 -4.40
N ILE A 212 3.89 -19.07 -5.50
CA ILE A 212 4.11 -17.90 -6.34
C ILE A 212 3.43 -18.14 -7.68
N ARG A 213 2.54 -17.22 -8.05
CA ARG A 213 1.91 -17.21 -9.36
C ARG A 213 2.18 -15.88 -10.05
N VAL A 214 2.84 -15.93 -11.20
CA VAL A 214 3.04 -14.76 -12.06
C VAL A 214 2.30 -14.97 -13.36
N GLU A 215 1.46 -14.01 -13.73
CA GLU A 215 0.60 -14.06 -14.91
C GLU A 215 0.87 -12.86 -15.81
N LEU A 216 1.03 -13.11 -17.08
CA LEU A 216 0.92 -12.10 -18.15
C LEU A 216 -0.55 -11.99 -18.53
N ILE A 217 -1.13 -10.79 -18.42
CA ILE A 217 -2.54 -10.49 -18.69
C ILE A 217 -2.70 -9.49 -19.83
#